data_56a460bd5a33a139fd6ed14e333413df
#
_entry.id   56a460bd5a33a139fd6ed14e333413df
#
_cell.length_a   1.000
_cell.length_b   1.000
_cell.length_c   1.000
_cell.angle_alpha   90.00
_cell.angle_beta   90.00
_cell.angle_gamma   90.00
#
_symmetry.space_group_name_H-M   'P 1'
#
loop_
_entity.id
_entity.type
_entity.pdbx_description
1 polymer ?
#
loop_
_entity_poly.entity_id
_entity_poly.type
_entity_poly.pdbx_seq_one_letter_code
_entity_poly.pdbx_strand_id
1 'polypeptide(L)'
;MRKYVPKDNVQAKSYYTDRFWVAPRVPRTKVEDEHFAAVVKAVGADTKESYVEIGQLVLHINPEDNFKVMKTLKEECGYTQCSEQSAVDYLAKDNEFELFWQLLNVTEAKRVRVVCRLANGLAIESVEPLYKSANFAEREMFDMFGIKVNNHPFLKRILMPDDWEGHPLLKTYPLHGDEFASWYEVDKIFGKEYRDIIGPENRDPAKIDIEDTKRFSRVGYEVPFGAEYNADEEVEIEYSETALVNYNKKASITLDERR
;
A
#
# COMPACT_ATOMS: atom_id res chain seq x y z
N MET A 1 24.80 -7.66 -0.98
CA MET A 1 23.69 -8.53 -0.55
C MET A 1 24.25 -9.61 0.36
N ARG A 2 23.86 -9.65 1.63
CA ARG A 2 24.24 -10.75 2.53
C ARG A 2 23.60 -12.04 2.02
N LYS A 3 24.41 -13.09 1.82
CA LYS A 3 23.85 -14.41 1.55
C LYS A 3 23.17 -14.90 2.84
N TYR A 4 21.87 -15.19 2.74
CA TYR A 4 21.16 -15.85 3.82
C TYR A 4 21.80 -17.20 4.11
N VAL A 5 22.22 -17.40 5.35
CA VAL A 5 22.70 -18.70 5.83
C VAL A 5 21.58 -19.30 6.68
N PRO A 6 21.01 -20.44 6.29
CA PRO A 6 20.00 -21.11 7.09
C PRO A 6 20.55 -21.39 8.49
N LYS A 7 19.89 -20.89 9.52
CA LYS A 7 20.17 -21.24 10.91
C LYS A 7 19.15 -22.28 11.36
N ASP A 8 19.54 -23.18 12.23
CA ASP A 8 18.66 -24.22 12.79
C ASP A 8 17.62 -23.66 13.80
N ASN A 9 17.19 -22.42 13.62
CA ASN A 9 16.15 -21.81 14.42
C ASN A 9 14.82 -21.73 13.67
N VAL A 10 13.74 -21.47 14.40
CA VAL A 10 12.37 -21.41 13.88
C VAL A 10 12.23 -20.38 12.75
N GLN A 11 12.94 -19.26 12.81
CA GLN A 11 12.94 -18.25 11.77
C GLN A 11 13.45 -18.77 10.44
N ALA A 12 14.42 -19.67 10.45
CA ALA A 12 14.97 -20.25 9.23
C ALA A 12 14.00 -21.19 8.54
N LYS A 13 13.12 -21.86 9.28
CA LYS A 13 12.30 -22.96 8.73
C LYS A 13 11.03 -22.50 8.03
N SER A 14 10.27 -21.58 8.58
CA SER A 14 8.98 -21.22 7.97
C SER A 14 9.00 -19.92 7.19
N TYR A 15 9.65 -18.89 7.68
CA TYR A 15 9.61 -17.57 7.06
C TYR A 15 10.44 -17.46 5.77
N TYR A 16 11.61 -18.09 5.72
CA TYR A 16 12.52 -17.93 4.57
C TYR A 16 12.39 -19.03 3.53
N THR A 17 11.98 -20.22 3.91
CA THR A 17 11.76 -21.30 2.95
C THR A 17 10.46 -21.13 2.16
N ASP A 18 9.44 -20.53 2.80
CA ASP A 18 8.12 -20.37 2.18
C ASP A 18 7.90 -18.99 1.52
N ARG A 19 8.91 -18.12 1.50
CA ARG A 19 8.79 -16.76 0.92
C ARG A 19 8.46 -16.71 -0.58
N PHE A 20 8.67 -17.79 -1.30
CA PHE A 20 8.31 -17.92 -2.71
C PHE A 20 6.90 -18.49 -2.91
N TRP A 21 6.27 -18.95 -1.85
CA TRP A 21 4.91 -19.41 -1.89
C TRP A 21 3.96 -18.20 -1.80
N VAL A 22 3.05 -18.12 -2.74
CA VAL A 22 2.00 -17.09 -2.77
C VAL A 22 0.65 -17.76 -2.80
N ALA A 23 -0.33 -17.16 -2.16
CA ALA A 23 -1.70 -17.61 -2.30
C ALA A 23 -2.13 -17.53 -3.77
N PRO A 24 -2.90 -18.51 -4.27
CA PRO A 24 -3.46 -18.43 -5.60
C PRO A 24 -4.33 -17.18 -5.72
N ARG A 25 -4.36 -16.60 -6.92
CA ARG A 25 -5.26 -15.49 -7.20
C ARG A 25 -6.70 -15.95 -7.02
N VAL A 26 -7.51 -15.09 -6.46
CA VAL A 26 -8.96 -15.34 -6.40
C VAL A 26 -9.48 -15.49 -7.83
N PRO A 27 -10.30 -16.52 -8.11
CA PRO A 27 -10.83 -16.73 -9.44
C PRO A 27 -11.72 -15.55 -9.85
N ARG A 28 -11.54 -15.08 -11.07
CA ARG A 28 -12.42 -14.11 -11.70
C ARG A 28 -13.56 -14.86 -12.38
N THR A 29 -14.78 -14.44 -12.12
CA THR A 29 -15.97 -15.00 -12.71
C THR A 29 -16.63 -13.97 -13.64
N LYS A 30 -17.40 -14.48 -14.60
CA LYS A 30 -18.19 -13.61 -15.48
C LYS A 30 -19.30 -12.92 -14.68
N VAL A 31 -19.77 -11.79 -15.20
CA VAL A 31 -20.87 -11.04 -14.61
C VAL A 31 -22.18 -11.76 -14.93
N GLU A 32 -22.71 -12.51 -13.95
CA GLU A 32 -23.97 -13.27 -14.06
C GLU A 32 -25.10 -12.62 -13.24
N ASP A 33 -24.75 -11.80 -12.25
CA ASP A 33 -25.69 -11.09 -11.40
C ASP A 33 -26.41 -9.99 -12.21
N GLU A 34 -27.75 -9.97 -12.18
CA GLU A 34 -28.56 -9.02 -12.93
C GLU A 34 -28.27 -7.57 -12.59
N HIS A 35 -28.04 -7.26 -11.31
CA HIS A 35 -27.67 -5.92 -10.86
C HIS A 35 -26.32 -5.49 -11.46
N PHE A 36 -25.30 -6.35 -11.37
CA PHE A 36 -24.00 -6.05 -11.94
C PHE A 36 -24.04 -5.95 -13.48
N ALA A 37 -24.84 -6.78 -14.13
CA ALA A 37 -25.06 -6.67 -15.58
C ALA A 37 -25.70 -5.32 -15.98
N ALA A 38 -26.67 -4.85 -15.19
CA ALA A 38 -27.27 -3.52 -15.39
C ALA A 38 -26.23 -2.38 -15.19
N VAL A 39 -25.34 -2.50 -14.19
CA VAL A 39 -24.25 -1.54 -13.94
C VAL A 39 -23.29 -1.51 -15.14
N VAL A 40 -22.83 -2.67 -15.60
CA VAL A 40 -21.94 -2.75 -16.78
C VAL A 40 -22.58 -2.14 -18.01
N LYS A 41 -23.89 -2.37 -18.21
CA LYS A 41 -24.64 -1.77 -19.31
C LYS A 41 -24.76 -0.25 -19.19
N ALA A 42 -24.96 0.27 -17.99
CA ALA A 42 -25.06 1.72 -17.74
C ALA A 42 -23.74 2.44 -18.02
N VAL A 43 -22.61 1.87 -17.58
CA VAL A 43 -21.26 2.40 -17.86
C VAL A 43 -20.89 2.24 -19.34
N GLY A 44 -21.31 1.14 -19.96
CA GLY A 44 -21.20 0.92 -21.41
C GLY A 44 -19.77 0.86 -21.93
N ALA A 45 -19.50 1.63 -22.99
CA ALA A 45 -18.23 1.61 -23.72
C ALA A 45 -17.03 2.18 -22.95
N ASP A 46 -17.27 2.88 -21.83
CA ASP A 46 -16.20 3.44 -21.00
C ASP A 46 -15.49 2.36 -20.16
N THR A 47 -15.99 1.11 -20.18
CA THR A 47 -15.41 -0.05 -19.49
C THR A 47 -14.56 -0.88 -20.45
N LYS A 48 -13.28 -1.08 -20.13
CA LYS A 48 -12.37 -1.96 -20.87
C LYS A 48 -12.59 -3.43 -20.56
N GLU A 49 -12.74 -3.74 -19.29
CA GLU A 49 -12.89 -5.10 -18.76
C GLU A 49 -13.83 -5.07 -17.56
N SER A 50 -14.68 -6.09 -17.45
CA SER A 50 -15.56 -6.27 -16.28
C SER A 50 -15.61 -7.73 -15.87
N TYR A 51 -15.50 -7.99 -14.56
CA TYR A 51 -15.60 -9.32 -13.97
C TYR A 51 -16.04 -9.23 -12.51
N VAL A 52 -16.39 -10.36 -11.94
CA VAL A 52 -16.71 -10.45 -10.51
C VAL A 52 -15.58 -11.18 -9.78
N GLU A 53 -15.07 -10.56 -8.71
CA GLU A 53 -14.03 -11.08 -7.84
C GLU A 53 -14.46 -10.89 -6.38
N ILE A 54 -14.40 -11.96 -5.58
CA ILE A 54 -14.83 -11.94 -4.16
C ILE A 54 -16.25 -11.35 -3.97
N GLY A 55 -17.17 -11.66 -4.91
CA GLY A 55 -18.55 -11.18 -4.82
C GLY A 55 -18.75 -9.68 -5.08
N GLN A 56 -17.75 -8.98 -5.59
CA GLN A 56 -17.82 -7.59 -6.03
C GLN A 56 -17.55 -7.46 -7.52
N LEU A 57 -18.24 -6.53 -8.16
CA LEU A 57 -17.97 -6.18 -9.55
C LEU A 57 -16.67 -5.37 -9.63
N VAL A 58 -15.79 -5.73 -10.56
CA VAL A 58 -14.58 -4.97 -10.88
C VAL A 58 -14.71 -4.42 -12.30
N LEU A 59 -14.50 -3.11 -12.44
CA LEU A 59 -14.57 -2.37 -13.70
C LEU A 59 -13.20 -1.74 -13.99
N HIS A 60 -12.59 -2.10 -15.10
CA HIS A 60 -11.39 -1.44 -15.60
C HIS A 60 -11.78 -0.37 -16.60
N ILE A 61 -11.35 0.86 -16.36
CA ILE A 61 -11.68 2.04 -17.16
C ILE A 61 -10.42 2.76 -17.67
N ASN A 62 -10.59 3.71 -18.59
CA ASN A 62 -9.54 4.67 -18.90
C ASN A 62 -9.45 5.75 -17.81
N PRO A 63 -8.25 6.29 -17.53
CA PRO A 63 -8.11 7.41 -16.60
C PRO A 63 -8.93 8.65 -16.98
N GLU A 64 -9.09 8.91 -18.29
CA GLU A 64 -9.83 10.06 -18.83
C GLU A 64 -11.33 9.98 -18.54
N ASP A 65 -11.88 8.77 -18.42
CA ASP A 65 -13.29 8.51 -18.23
C ASP A 65 -13.69 8.42 -16.74
N ASN A 66 -12.74 8.55 -15.80
CA ASN A 66 -12.97 8.31 -14.38
C ASN A 66 -14.15 9.11 -13.83
N PHE A 67 -14.18 10.43 -14.05
CA PHE A 67 -15.25 11.29 -13.55
C PHE A 67 -16.63 10.92 -14.12
N LYS A 68 -16.69 10.65 -15.43
CA LYS A 68 -17.92 10.24 -16.12
C LYS A 68 -18.46 8.94 -15.58
N VAL A 69 -17.61 7.92 -15.48
CA VAL A 69 -17.99 6.61 -14.94
C VAL A 69 -18.45 6.72 -13.49
N MET A 70 -17.70 7.43 -12.64
CA MET A 70 -18.06 7.63 -11.25
C MET A 70 -19.38 8.37 -11.09
N LYS A 71 -19.68 9.33 -11.97
CA LYS A 71 -20.96 10.03 -12.01
C LYS A 71 -22.11 9.08 -12.36
N THR A 72 -21.97 8.28 -13.42
CA THR A 72 -22.96 7.28 -13.81
C THR A 72 -23.23 6.27 -12.69
N LEU A 73 -22.17 5.75 -12.05
CA LEU A 73 -22.30 4.81 -10.93
C LEU A 73 -23.06 5.42 -9.75
N LYS A 74 -22.85 6.71 -9.47
CA LYS A 74 -23.53 7.39 -8.38
C LYS A 74 -24.98 7.71 -8.72
N GLU A 75 -25.22 8.36 -9.87
CA GLU A 75 -26.54 8.94 -10.21
C GLU A 75 -27.50 7.89 -10.77
N GLU A 76 -27.03 6.94 -11.58
CA GLU A 76 -27.87 5.98 -12.27
C GLU A 76 -27.88 4.59 -11.58
N CYS A 77 -26.76 4.18 -10.95
CA CYS A 77 -26.64 2.86 -10.37
C CYS A 77 -26.74 2.83 -8.83
N GLY A 78 -26.89 4.00 -8.17
CA GLY A 78 -27.11 4.09 -6.74
C GLY A 78 -25.88 3.82 -5.87
N TYR A 79 -24.66 3.90 -6.41
CA TYR A 79 -23.43 3.79 -5.64
C TYR A 79 -23.08 5.12 -4.97
N THR A 80 -23.75 5.41 -3.87
CA THR A 80 -23.71 6.72 -3.20
C THR A 80 -22.51 6.89 -2.26
N GLN A 81 -21.83 5.82 -1.88
CA GLN A 81 -20.71 5.85 -0.96
C GLN A 81 -19.41 5.42 -1.66
N CYS A 82 -18.38 6.27 -1.59
CA CYS A 82 -17.01 5.90 -1.87
C CYS A 82 -16.34 5.56 -0.54
N SER A 83 -16.10 4.27 -0.32
CA SER A 83 -15.57 3.76 0.95
C SER A 83 -14.06 3.95 1.03
N GLU A 84 -13.38 3.83 -0.11
CA GLU A 84 -11.92 3.91 -0.20
C GLU A 84 -11.50 4.32 -1.61
N GLN A 85 -10.39 5.04 -1.66
CA GLN A 85 -9.69 5.39 -2.89
C GLN A 85 -8.20 5.41 -2.58
N SER A 86 -7.41 4.75 -3.41
CA SER A 86 -5.96 4.75 -3.25
C SER A 86 -5.25 4.35 -4.55
N ALA A 87 -3.94 4.22 -4.49
CA ALA A 87 -3.10 3.83 -5.62
C ALA A 87 -2.17 2.69 -5.26
N VAL A 88 -1.75 1.95 -6.28
CA VAL A 88 -0.70 0.93 -6.20
C VAL A 88 0.42 1.32 -7.15
N ASP A 89 1.65 1.29 -6.65
CA ASP A 89 2.84 1.62 -7.44
C ASP A 89 3.31 0.42 -8.25
N TYR A 90 3.22 0.54 -9.58
CA TYR A 90 3.80 -0.37 -10.57
C TYR A 90 4.89 0.31 -11.42
N LEU A 91 5.45 1.44 -10.94
CA LEU A 91 6.44 2.21 -11.72
C LEU A 91 7.64 1.40 -12.13
N ALA A 92 8.15 0.54 -11.25
CA ALA A 92 9.34 -0.28 -11.53
C ALA A 92 9.09 -1.32 -12.64
N LYS A 93 7.83 -1.72 -12.86
CA LYS A 93 7.48 -2.76 -13.81
C LYS A 93 6.89 -2.19 -15.10
N ASP A 94 5.87 -1.37 -14.97
CA ASP A 94 5.03 -0.93 -16.08
C ASP A 94 5.12 0.59 -16.31
N ASN A 95 5.84 1.32 -15.45
CA ASN A 95 5.90 2.80 -15.39
C ASN A 95 4.51 3.44 -15.23
N GLU A 96 3.64 2.81 -14.46
CA GLU A 96 2.26 3.20 -14.23
C GLU A 96 1.90 3.09 -12.76
N PHE A 97 0.85 3.81 -12.37
CA PHE A 97 0.10 3.60 -11.14
C PHE A 97 -1.20 2.87 -11.46
N GLU A 98 -1.65 2.00 -10.57
CA GLU A 98 -3.01 1.49 -10.58
C GLU A 98 -3.83 2.24 -9.53
N LEU A 99 -4.79 3.03 -9.97
CA LEU A 99 -5.72 3.71 -9.09
C LEU A 99 -6.98 2.87 -8.94
N PHE A 100 -7.55 2.87 -7.73
CA PHE A 100 -8.80 2.17 -7.48
C PHE A 100 -9.74 2.96 -6.57
N TRP A 101 -11.03 2.75 -6.77
CA TRP A 101 -12.13 3.27 -5.96
C TRP A 101 -13.01 2.11 -5.54
N GLN A 102 -13.34 2.06 -4.26
CA GLN A 102 -14.29 1.10 -3.69
C GLN A 102 -15.61 1.80 -3.43
N LEU A 103 -16.62 1.45 -4.22
CA LEU A 103 -17.94 2.05 -4.12
C LEU A 103 -18.93 1.07 -3.50
N LEU A 104 -19.86 1.60 -2.72
CA LEU A 104 -20.92 0.84 -2.08
C LEU A 104 -22.29 1.40 -2.44
N ASN A 105 -23.14 0.54 -2.93
CA ASN A 105 -24.59 0.76 -2.95
C ASN A 105 -25.16 0.22 -1.63
N VAL A 106 -25.56 1.13 -0.75
CA VAL A 106 -26.03 0.79 0.60
C VAL A 106 -27.37 0.07 0.55
N THR A 107 -28.24 0.41 -0.40
CA THR A 107 -29.57 -0.16 -0.54
C THR A 107 -29.52 -1.63 -0.97
N GLU A 108 -28.70 -1.93 -1.95
CA GLU A 108 -28.54 -3.28 -2.53
C GLU A 108 -27.46 -4.10 -1.81
N ALA A 109 -26.72 -3.50 -0.86
CA ALA A 109 -25.56 -4.11 -0.21
C ALA A 109 -24.52 -4.65 -1.22
N LYS A 110 -24.39 -4.02 -2.38
CA LYS A 110 -23.50 -4.41 -3.47
C LYS A 110 -22.29 -3.48 -3.56
N ARG A 111 -21.12 -4.04 -3.87
CA ARG A 111 -19.86 -3.32 -4.01
C ARG A 111 -19.37 -3.34 -5.45
N VAL A 112 -18.80 -2.23 -5.87
CA VAL A 112 -18.09 -2.10 -7.16
C VAL A 112 -16.69 -1.55 -6.89
N ARG A 113 -15.70 -2.18 -7.47
CA ARG A 113 -14.34 -1.68 -7.53
C ARG A 113 -14.08 -1.13 -8.93
N VAL A 114 -13.80 0.16 -9.03
CA VAL A 114 -13.36 0.79 -10.27
C VAL A 114 -11.84 0.85 -10.26
N VAL A 115 -11.21 0.49 -11.35
CA VAL A 115 -9.74 0.44 -11.49
C VAL A 115 -9.32 1.14 -12.78
N CYS A 116 -8.27 1.95 -12.72
CA CYS A 116 -7.63 2.46 -13.94
C CYS A 116 -6.11 2.43 -13.81
N ARG A 117 -5.43 2.39 -14.96
CA ARG A 117 -3.98 2.52 -15.06
C ARG A 117 -3.62 3.93 -15.51
N LEU A 118 -2.83 4.62 -14.70
CA LEU A 118 -2.37 5.98 -14.95
C LEU A 118 -0.86 5.96 -15.21
N ALA A 119 -0.44 6.39 -16.39
CA ALA A 119 0.97 6.50 -16.70
C ALA A 119 1.66 7.54 -15.82
N ASN A 120 2.92 7.28 -15.48
CA ASN A 120 3.72 8.17 -14.65
C ASN A 120 3.75 9.61 -15.20
N GLY A 121 3.56 10.58 -14.33
CA GLY A 121 3.56 12.01 -14.66
C GLY A 121 2.23 12.55 -15.20
N LEU A 122 1.26 11.71 -15.48
CA LEU A 122 -0.10 12.14 -15.81
C LEU A 122 -0.90 12.52 -14.56
N ALA A 123 -1.97 13.27 -14.76
CA ALA A 123 -2.91 13.66 -13.72
C ALA A 123 -4.25 12.97 -13.92
N ILE A 124 -4.99 12.77 -12.84
CA ILE A 124 -6.36 12.23 -12.85
C ILE A 124 -7.36 13.33 -12.47
N GLU A 125 -8.59 13.25 -12.95
CA GLU A 125 -9.66 14.17 -12.54
C GLU A 125 -10.17 13.85 -11.14
N SER A 126 -10.41 14.90 -10.33
CA SER A 126 -10.96 14.75 -8.98
C SER A 126 -12.39 14.23 -9.01
N VAL A 127 -12.68 13.25 -8.16
CA VAL A 127 -14.05 12.78 -7.94
C VAL A 127 -14.67 13.37 -6.66
N GLU A 128 -13.98 14.31 -6.01
CA GLU A 128 -14.46 15.05 -4.82
C GLU A 128 -15.83 15.71 -5.01
N PRO A 129 -16.16 16.32 -6.16
CA PRO A 129 -17.49 16.87 -6.38
C PRO A 129 -18.62 15.83 -6.29
N LEU A 130 -18.30 14.58 -6.61
CA LEU A 130 -19.22 13.45 -6.53
C LEU A 130 -19.23 12.84 -5.12
N TYR A 131 -18.05 12.62 -4.55
CA TYR A 131 -17.85 11.93 -3.27
C TYR A 131 -16.97 12.78 -2.35
N LYS A 132 -17.54 13.40 -1.34
CA LYS A 132 -16.79 14.26 -0.41
C LYS A 132 -15.68 13.53 0.37
N SER A 133 -15.81 12.21 0.57
CA SER A 133 -14.76 11.37 1.15
C SER A 133 -13.49 11.32 0.31
N ALA A 134 -13.60 11.49 -1.00
CA ALA A 134 -12.46 11.49 -1.92
C ALA A 134 -11.48 12.64 -1.66
N ASN A 135 -11.92 13.75 -1.07
CA ASN A 135 -11.05 14.89 -0.76
C ASN A 135 -9.77 14.46 -0.02
N PHE A 136 -9.92 13.70 1.05
CA PHE A 136 -8.77 13.27 1.86
C PHE A 136 -7.96 12.16 1.17
N ALA A 137 -8.63 11.22 0.51
CA ALA A 137 -7.97 10.13 -0.19
C ALA A 137 -7.16 10.61 -1.41
N GLU A 138 -7.64 11.61 -2.14
CA GLU A 138 -6.92 12.25 -3.24
C GLU A 138 -5.70 13.03 -2.74
N ARG A 139 -5.81 13.72 -1.61
CA ARG A 139 -4.67 14.36 -0.95
C ARG A 139 -3.63 13.34 -0.47
N GLU A 140 -4.07 12.19 0.05
CA GLU A 140 -3.18 11.10 0.45
C GLU A 140 -2.45 10.52 -0.76
N MET A 141 -3.14 10.28 -1.88
CA MET A 141 -2.50 9.83 -3.12
C MET A 141 -1.46 10.84 -3.63
N PHE A 142 -1.77 12.13 -3.56
CA PHE A 142 -0.80 13.17 -3.91
C PHE A 142 0.40 13.16 -2.95
N ASP A 143 0.15 13.08 -1.65
CA ASP A 143 1.18 13.15 -0.62
C ASP A 143 2.11 11.92 -0.66
N MET A 144 1.54 10.74 -0.75
CA MET A 144 2.26 9.47 -0.62
C MET A 144 2.87 8.96 -1.92
N PHE A 145 2.25 9.23 -3.07
CA PHE A 145 2.69 8.73 -4.38
C PHE A 145 3.09 9.83 -5.37
N GLY A 146 2.76 11.09 -5.09
CA GLY A 146 3.01 12.21 -6.02
C GLY A 146 2.03 12.30 -7.18
N ILE A 147 0.90 11.59 -7.12
CA ILE A 147 -0.11 11.60 -8.17
C ILE A 147 -0.86 12.93 -8.16
N LYS A 148 -0.83 13.64 -9.28
CA LYS A 148 -1.53 14.92 -9.43
C LYS A 148 -3.01 14.69 -9.69
N VAL A 149 -3.87 15.47 -9.02
CA VAL A 149 -5.31 15.43 -9.16
C VAL A 149 -5.80 16.79 -9.67
N ASN A 150 -6.35 16.80 -10.89
CA ASN A 150 -6.91 18.00 -11.48
C ASN A 150 -8.25 18.37 -10.82
N ASN A 151 -8.54 19.65 -10.77
CA ASN A 151 -9.80 20.20 -10.24
C ASN A 151 -10.10 19.82 -8.78
N HIS A 152 -9.08 19.38 -8.04
CA HIS A 152 -9.23 19.17 -6.60
C HIS A 152 -9.27 20.53 -5.88
N PRO A 153 -10.24 20.77 -4.96
CA PRO A 153 -10.44 22.09 -4.35
C PRO A 153 -9.26 22.54 -3.49
N PHE A 154 -8.49 21.62 -2.92
CA PHE A 154 -7.41 21.93 -2.01
C PHE A 154 -6.35 20.82 -1.98
N LEU A 155 -5.57 20.69 -3.05
CA LEU A 155 -4.53 19.67 -3.18
C LEU A 155 -3.27 20.07 -2.40
N LYS A 156 -3.18 19.63 -1.15
CA LYS A 156 -2.03 19.80 -0.25
C LYS A 156 -1.70 18.48 0.43
N ARG A 157 -0.47 18.35 0.92
CA ARG A 157 -0.06 17.23 1.77
C ARG A 157 -0.99 17.09 2.97
N ILE A 158 -1.16 15.89 3.47
CA ILE A 158 -2.06 15.57 4.59
C ILE A 158 -1.36 14.79 5.71
N LEU A 159 -0.48 13.87 5.37
CA LEU A 159 0.25 13.03 6.32
C LEU A 159 1.65 13.56 6.57
N MET A 160 2.34 13.96 5.49
CA MET A 160 3.68 14.51 5.60
C MET A 160 3.62 16.03 5.80
N PRO A 161 4.65 16.62 6.45
CA PRO A 161 4.81 18.06 6.54
C PRO A 161 4.85 18.73 5.15
N ASP A 162 4.44 20.01 5.07
CA ASP A 162 4.39 20.74 3.79
C ASP A 162 5.77 20.88 3.13
N ASP A 163 6.83 20.90 3.92
CA ASP A 163 8.23 21.01 3.49
C ASP A 163 8.93 19.64 3.34
N TRP A 164 8.19 18.55 3.39
CA TRP A 164 8.75 17.20 3.18
C TRP A 164 9.15 16.99 1.72
N GLU A 165 10.32 16.39 1.52
CA GLU A 165 10.83 16.01 0.19
C GLU A 165 10.50 14.54 -0.12
N GLY A 166 10.01 14.28 -1.33
CA GLY A 166 9.68 12.95 -1.80
C GLY A 166 8.28 12.46 -1.42
N HIS A 167 8.02 11.20 -1.76
CA HIS A 167 6.73 10.52 -1.60
C HIS A 167 6.94 9.12 -0.99
N PRO A 168 6.62 8.92 0.30
CA PRO A 168 7.06 7.76 1.08
C PRO A 168 6.53 6.39 0.63
N LEU A 169 5.41 6.32 -0.08
CA LEU A 169 4.85 5.05 -0.55
C LEU A 169 5.36 4.61 -1.93
N LEU A 170 6.18 5.42 -2.59
CA LEU A 170 6.85 4.97 -3.80
C LEU A 170 7.80 3.82 -3.49
N LYS A 171 7.81 2.78 -4.35
CA LYS A 171 8.73 1.64 -4.20
C LYS A 171 10.21 2.03 -4.35
N THR A 172 10.47 3.18 -4.98
CA THR A 172 11.81 3.77 -5.10
C THR A 172 12.23 4.54 -3.86
N TYR A 173 11.29 4.93 -3.00
CA TYR A 173 11.61 5.59 -1.73
C TYR A 173 12.19 4.57 -0.74
N PRO A 174 13.30 4.87 -0.04
CA PRO A 174 13.91 3.93 0.90
C PRO A 174 12.97 3.57 2.06
N LEU A 175 12.88 2.28 2.40
CA LEU A 175 11.99 1.80 3.46
C LEU A 175 12.28 2.44 4.83
N HIS A 176 13.54 2.73 5.11
CA HIS A 176 14.00 3.38 6.34
C HIS A 176 14.13 4.90 6.22
N GLY A 177 13.58 5.47 5.14
CA GLY A 177 13.77 6.88 4.81
C GLY A 177 15.13 7.16 4.16
N ASP A 178 15.26 8.36 3.62
CA ASP A 178 16.50 8.91 3.08
C ASP A 178 17.24 9.74 4.15
N GLU A 179 18.34 10.38 3.75
CA GLU A 179 19.09 11.25 4.64
C GLU A 179 18.26 12.45 5.12
N PHE A 180 17.44 13.02 4.26
CA PHE A 180 16.54 14.10 4.62
C PHE A 180 15.58 13.67 5.73
N ALA A 181 14.92 12.53 5.58
CA ALA A 181 14.03 11.96 6.59
C ALA A 181 14.74 11.72 7.93
N SER A 182 15.97 11.22 7.87
CA SER A 182 16.76 10.91 9.07
C SER A 182 17.09 12.14 9.91
N TRP A 183 17.26 13.29 9.27
CA TRP A 183 17.65 14.53 9.95
C TRP A 183 16.52 15.54 10.11
N TYR A 184 15.34 15.26 9.55
CA TYR A 184 14.26 16.22 9.46
C TYR A 184 13.89 16.84 10.82
N GLU A 185 13.69 16.03 11.84
CA GLU A 185 13.32 16.50 13.18
C GLU A 185 14.47 17.26 13.84
N VAL A 186 15.68 16.75 13.73
CA VAL A 186 16.87 17.40 14.30
C VAL A 186 17.07 18.77 13.70
N ASP A 187 17.06 18.87 12.38
CA ASP A 187 17.25 20.14 11.66
C ASP A 187 16.15 21.16 11.99
N LYS A 188 14.91 20.66 12.14
CA LYS A 188 13.75 21.50 12.37
C LYS A 188 13.68 22.04 13.80
N ILE A 189 14.05 21.23 14.78
CA ILE A 189 13.94 21.56 16.22
C ILE A 189 15.19 22.25 16.72
N PHE A 190 16.36 21.76 16.37
CA PHE A 190 17.64 22.20 16.94
C PHE A 190 18.52 22.97 15.96
N GLY A 191 18.34 22.78 14.65
CA GLY A 191 19.21 23.31 13.61
C GLY A 191 20.27 22.31 13.16
N LYS A 192 20.83 22.55 11.95
CA LYS A 192 21.79 21.65 11.32
C LYS A 192 23.11 21.50 12.09
N GLU A 193 23.47 22.48 12.87
CA GLU A 193 24.67 22.49 13.72
C GLU A 193 24.63 21.42 14.82
N TYR A 194 23.45 20.96 15.18
CA TYR A 194 23.29 19.92 16.18
C TYR A 194 23.52 18.49 15.65
N ARG A 195 23.63 18.31 14.34
CA ARG A 195 23.91 17.01 13.75
C ARG A 195 25.19 16.38 14.27
N ASP A 196 26.25 17.17 14.44
CA ASP A 196 27.54 16.72 14.96
C ASP A 196 27.48 16.31 16.43
N ILE A 197 26.62 16.99 17.21
CA ILE A 197 26.44 16.73 18.64
C ILE A 197 25.61 15.45 18.87
N ILE A 198 24.52 15.31 18.11
CA ILE A 198 23.60 14.17 18.26
C ILE A 198 24.24 12.91 17.69
N GLY A 199 24.98 13.03 16.59
CA GLY A 199 25.59 11.90 15.92
C GLY A 199 24.60 10.95 15.24
N PRO A 200 25.06 10.12 14.31
CA PRO A 200 24.19 9.23 13.53
C PRO A 200 23.56 8.11 14.37
N GLU A 201 24.16 7.71 15.48
CA GLU A 201 23.62 6.64 16.34
C GLU A 201 22.39 7.07 17.11
N ASN A 202 22.27 8.35 17.43
CA ASN A 202 21.20 8.88 18.28
C ASN A 202 20.05 9.53 17.49
N ARG A 203 20.21 9.73 16.19
CA ARG A 203 19.21 10.42 15.35
C ARG A 203 17.96 9.60 15.07
N ASP A 204 18.07 8.31 15.12
CA ASP A 204 17.00 7.37 14.85
C ASP A 204 16.90 6.34 15.97
N PRO A 205 16.02 6.58 16.96
CA PRO A 205 15.82 5.63 18.05
C PRO A 205 15.23 4.29 17.57
N ALA A 206 14.62 4.28 16.38
CA ALA A 206 14.17 3.05 15.73
C ALA A 206 15.25 2.45 14.81
N LYS A 207 16.46 3.00 14.78
CA LYS A 207 17.55 2.47 13.99
C LYS A 207 17.90 1.08 14.47
N ILE A 208 17.21 0.16 13.89
CA ILE A 208 17.53 -1.25 13.94
C ILE A 208 18.82 -1.38 13.12
N ASP A 209 19.88 -1.74 13.75
CA ASP A 209 21.08 -2.14 13.03
C ASP A 209 20.66 -3.23 12.05
N ILE A 210 20.81 -2.94 10.75
CA ILE A 210 20.46 -3.88 9.67
C ILE A 210 21.24 -5.20 9.85
N GLU A 211 22.35 -5.14 10.59
CA GLU A 211 23.17 -6.28 10.95
C GLU A 211 22.70 -6.97 12.24
N ASP A 212 21.96 -6.30 13.09
CA ASP A 212 21.42 -6.84 14.33
C ASP A 212 20.02 -7.43 14.13
N THR A 213 19.98 -8.57 13.44
CA THR A 213 18.75 -9.34 13.29
C THR A 213 18.15 -9.81 14.62
N LYS A 214 18.92 -9.72 15.71
CA LYS A 214 18.50 -10.13 17.05
C LYS A 214 17.68 -9.07 17.77
N ARG A 215 17.93 -7.78 17.53
CA ARG A 215 17.07 -6.71 18.04
C ARG A 215 15.70 -6.72 17.35
N PHE A 216 15.66 -7.08 16.08
CA PHE A 216 14.38 -7.14 15.33
C PHE A 216 13.48 -8.26 15.87
N SER A 217 14.04 -9.38 16.28
CA SER A 217 13.26 -10.47 16.86
C SER A 217 12.76 -10.19 18.30
N ARG A 218 13.18 -9.09 18.90
CA ARG A 218 12.76 -8.65 20.22
C ARG A 218 11.72 -7.54 20.23
N VAL A 219 10.94 -7.38 19.16
CA VAL A 219 9.84 -6.44 19.14
C VAL A 219 8.88 -6.72 20.29
N GLY A 220 8.78 -5.77 21.22
CA GLY A 220 7.98 -5.91 22.45
C GLY A 220 8.79 -6.13 23.72
N TYR A 221 10.12 -6.30 23.64
CA TYR A 221 11.00 -6.25 24.80
C TYR A 221 11.79 -4.95 24.81
N GLU A 222 11.54 -4.11 25.78
CA GLU A 222 12.38 -2.96 26.05
C GLU A 222 13.73 -3.44 26.57
N VAL A 223 14.71 -3.51 25.68
CA VAL A 223 16.11 -3.70 26.10
C VAL A 223 16.69 -2.32 26.32
N PRO A 224 17.22 -2.01 27.52
CA PRO A 224 17.88 -0.74 27.76
C PRO A 224 18.98 -0.51 26.71
N PHE A 225 19.04 0.70 26.17
CA PHE A 225 20.10 1.09 25.24
C PHE A 225 21.47 0.83 25.87
N GLY A 226 22.33 0.08 25.20
CA GLY A 226 23.66 -0.29 25.70
C GLY A 226 23.71 -1.51 26.63
N ALA A 227 22.60 -2.23 26.82
CA ALA A 227 22.67 -3.52 27.49
C ALA A 227 23.49 -4.52 26.64
N GLU A 228 24.49 -5.12 27.26
CA GLU A 228 25.23 -6.18 26.61
C GLU A 228 24.29 -7.32 26.22
N TYR A 229 24.48 -7.79 25.02
CA TYR A 229 23.70 -8.92 24.49
C TYR A 229 24.13 -10.19 25.20
N ASN A 230 23.23 -10.80 25.94
CA ASN A 230 23.45 -12.08 26.58
C ASN A 230 22.94 -13.19 25.64
N ALA A 231 23.85 -13.99 25.11
CA ALA A 231 23.51 -15.05 24.15
C ALA A 231 22.57 -16.11 24.75
N ASP A 232 22.58 -16.24 26.07
CA ASP A 232 21.70 -17.16 26.81
C ASP A 232 20.28 -16.63 26.97
N GLU A 233 20.08 -15.33 26.74
CA GLU A 233 18.78 -14.69 26.65
C GLU A 233 18.22 -14.61 25.21
N GLU A 234 18.78 -15.33 24.26
CA GLU A 234 18.09 -15.71 23.04
C GLU A 234 16.87 -16.54 23.45
N VAL A 235 15.97 -15.84 24.13
CA VAL A 235 14.70 -16.39 24.52
C VAL A 235 14.10 -17.01 23.29
N GLU A 236 13.81 -18.26 23.41
CA GLU A 236 12.83 -19.03 22.71
C GLU A 236 11.59 -18.20 22.45
N ILE A 237 11.66 -17.27 21.52
CA ILE A 237 10.44 -16.74 20.89
C ILE A 237 9.97 -17.91 20.05
N GLU A 238 9.18 -18.78 20.67
CA GLU A 238 8.39 -19.74 19.94
C GLU A 238 7.43 -18.97 19.03
N TYR A 239 7.90 -18.70 17.83
CA TYR A 239 6.99 -18.37 16.75
C TYR A 239 6.18 -19.64 16.48
N SER A 240 4.97 -19.71 17.04
CA SER A 240 4.07 -20.75 16.62
C SER A 240 3.88 -20.60 15.10
N GLU A 241 4.06 -21.67 14.36
CA GLU A 241 3.86 -21.70 12.89
C GLU A 241 2.49 -21.12 12.48
N THR A 242 1.56 -21.07 13.40
CA THR A 242 0.20 -20.54 13.23
C THR A 242 0.08 -19.04 13.42
N ALA A 243 1.05 -18.35 14.02
CA ALA A 243 0.93 -16.92 14.35
C ALA A 243 1.28 -15.99 13.19
N LEU A 244 2.12 -16.40 12.25
CA LEU A 244 2.65 -15.51 11.24
C LEU A 244 1.95 -15.57 9.88
N VAL A 245 1.58 -16.72 9.39
CA VAL A 245 0.80 -16.84 8.15
C VAL A 245 0.15 -18.23 8.11
N ASN A 246 -1.15 -18.27 7.97
CA ASN A 246 -1.88 -19.52 7.70
C ASN A 246 -1.67 -19.91 6.23
N TYR A 247 -0.47 -20.36 5.88
CA TYR A 247 -0.19 -20.85 4.53
C TYR A 247 -0.82 -22.22 4.33
N ASN A 248 -1.91 -22.23 3.62
CA ASN A 248 -2.37 -23.48 3.05
C ASN A 248 -1.47 -23.84 1.86
N LYS A 249 -0.41 -24.62 2.10
CA LYS A 249 0.54 -25.04 1.06
C LYS A 249 -0.12 -25.70 -0.16
N LYS A 250 -1.29 -26.33 0.03
CA LYS A 250 -2.07 -26.92 -1.08
C LYS A 250 -2.74 -25.86 -1.96
N ALA A 251 -3.00 -24.68 -1.41
CA ALA A 251 -3.61 -23.56 -2.12
C ALA A 251 -2.61 -22.52 -2.57
N SER A 252 -1.31 -22.71 -2.34
CA SER A 252 -0.23 -21.78 -2.69
C SER A 252 0.44 -22.18 -4.00
N ILE A 253 0.97 -21.20 -4.70
CA ILE A 253 1.74 -21.41 -5.94
C ILE A 253 3.20 -21.07 -5.63
N THR A 254 4.12 -21.97 -6.01
CA THR A 254 5.56 -21.67 -5.96
C THR A 254 5.90 -20.77 -7.15
N LEU A 255 6.57 -19.66 -6.88
CA LEU A 255 7.09 -18.78 -7.92
C LEU A 255 8.53 -19.19 -8.26
N ASP A 256 8.83 -19.34 -9.55
CA ASP A 256 10.18 -19.61 -10.04
C ASP A 256 11.07 -18.36 -9.90
N GLU A 257 10.48 -17.18 -9.99
CA GLU A 257 11.14 -15.89 -9.82
C GLU A 257 10.37 -14.98 -8.86
N ARG A 258 11.11 -14.08 -8.21
CA ARG A 258 10.53 -13.07 -7.33
C ARG A 258 9.81 -12.02 -8.16
N ARG A 259 8.54 -11.77 -7.84
CA ARG A 259 7.75 -10.67 -8.45
C ARG A 259 8.22 -9.31 -7.97
#